data_b6cb2b6dd78ac55b6a8232dd246336aa
#
_entry.id   b6cb2b6dd78ac55b6a8232dd246336aa
#
_cell.length_a   1.000
_cell.length_b   1.000
_cell.length_c   1.000
_cell.angle_alpha   90.00
_cell.angle_beta   90.00
_cell.angle_gamma   90.00
#
_symmetry.space_group_name_H-M   'P 1'
#
loop_
_entity.id
_entity.type
_entity.pdbx_description
1 polymer ?
#
loop_
_entity_poly.entity_id
_entity_poly.type
_entity_poly.pdbx_seq_one_letter_code
_entity_poly.pdbx_strand_id
1 'polypeptide(L)'
;MIECQDVSFSYPASTLPDSERQAGGALKHISCTIEDGSFVLLCGTSGCGKTTMTRLFNGLIPHYHEGTYTGSVYLDGKDTRDLSLFDISLKVGSVFQNPRSQFFNVDTTSELAFGPENHGIAEDLVRDRVKRVAAQLKLEPLLDRSIFSLSGGEKQKIACGSAAAIDPDIYVLDEPSSNLDAYAIADFRQLLFTLKSQGKTIIISEHRLYYLSGLFDRVLYLKDGEIEGDYTAEEFCGLSAKQRDDMGLRPLDLAGLSEVEGPPQRTNEAVWTIKNVSFAYKHEPETLHITETSFPSGSATAIIGHNGAGKSTFARCLCGLEKHFKGTVQDQSKNYSRKERLKLCYMVMQDVNHQLFTESVLDEILLSMRTEDKQRAREILQEMDLLPYEDCHPMGLSGGQKQRVAVASAIASERPMILFDEPTSGLDLFHMRQVANVVNQVANTGRTALVVTHDPEFILRCCNYVLHLENGQIQESYSIEDSDSRKRLLKFFLSDMKKEVSTE
;
A
#
# COMPACT_ATOMS: atom_id res chain seq x y z
N MET A 1 -17.39 17.35 15.93
CA MET A 1 -16.14 18.13 16.13
C MET A 1 -15.17 17.34 17.01
N ILE A 2 -13.88 17.28 16.64
CA ILE A 2 -12.81 16.68 17.47
C ILE A 2 -11.84 17.78 17.87
N GLU A 3 -11.45 17.82 19.14
CA GLU A 3 -10.48 18.79 19.68
C GLU A 3 -9.41 18.05 20.48
N CYS A 4 -8.15 18.32 20.17
CA CYS A 4 -6.98 17.85 20.91
C CYS A 4 -6.36 19.03 21.67
N GLN A 5 -6.13 18.87 22.98
CA GLN A 5 -5.52 19.87 23.84
C GLN A 5 -4.24 19.31 24.47
N ASP A 6 -3.09 19.75 23.96
CA ASP A 6 -1.73 19.40 24.43
C ASP A 6 -1.50 17.89 24.63
N VAL A 7 -1.96 17.08 23.65
CA VAL A 7 -1.92 15.62 23.74
C VAL A 7 -0.52 15.10 23.46
N SER A 8 0.02 14.32 24.41
CA SER A 8 1.21 13.52 24.15
C SER A 8 0.92 12.05 24.49
N PHE A 9 1.46 11.15 23.68
CA PHE A 9 1.29 9.72 23.86
C PHE A 9 2.55 8.94 23.52
N SER A 10 2.92 7.97 24.36
CA SER A 10 4.00 7.01 24.08
C SER A 10 3.57 5.60 24.41
N TYR A 11 3.87 4.66 23.51
CA TYR A 11 3.66 3.24 23.74
C TYR A 11 4.62 2.73 24.84
N PRO A 12 4.26 1.64 25.57
CA PRO A 12 5.15 1.04 26.55
C PRO A 12 6.45 0.58 25.90
N ALA A 13 7.59 0.82 26.55
CA ALA A 13 8.90 0.42 26.04
C ALA A 13 9.03 -1.08 25.73
N SER A 14 8.25 -1.92 26.40
CA SER A 14 8.21 -3.37 26.18
C SER A 14 7.53 -3.79 24.85
N THR A 15 6.75 -2.90 24.24
CA THR A 15 6.04 -3.17 22.98
C THR A 15 6.77 -2.61 21.76
N LEU A 16 7.81 -1.80 21.98
CA LEU A 16 8.60 -1.20 20.91
C LEU A 16 9.93 -1.95 20.70
N PRO A 17 10.43 -2.07 19.46
CA PRO A 17 11.80 -2.48 19.19
C PRO A 17 12.80 -1.58 19.94
N ASP A 18 13.95 -2.11 20.34
CA ASP A 18 14.93 -1.37 21.14
C ASP A 18 15.40 -0.05 20.52
N SER A 19 15.41 0.03 19.20
CA SER A 19 15.73 1.24 18.44
C SER A 19 14.65 2.33 18.48
N GLU A 20 13.37 1.95 18.62
CA GLU A 20 12.25 2.88 18.76
C GLU A 20 12.04 3.31 20.22
N ARG A 21 12.58 2.55 21.18
CA ARG A 21 12.56 2.92 22.62
C ARG A 21 13.29 4.25 22.89
N GLN A 22 14.27 4.60 22.08
CA GLN A 22 15.00 5.87 22.21
C GLN A 22 14.30 7.05 21.51
N ALA A 23 13.39 6.80 20.59
CA ALA A 23 12.66 7.84 19.85
C ALA A 23 11.52 8.50 20.65
N GLY A 24 11.25 8.04 21.85
CA GLY A 24 10.50 8.73 22.90
C GLY A 24 9.15 9.30 22.52
N GLY A 25 8.16 8.48 22.30
CA GLY A 25 6.77 8.91 22.19
C GLY A 25 6.28 9.06 20.75
N ALA A 26 5.14 8.45 20.50
CA ALA A 26 4.54 8.48 19.17
C ALA A 26 3.92 9.84 18.83
N LEU A 27 3.49 10.61 19.83
CA LEU A 27 2.94 11.97 19.68
C LEU A 27 3.41 12.88 20.82
N LYS A 28 3.63 14.15 20.48
CA LYS A 28 4.13 15.18 21.39
C LYS A 28 3.35 16.47 21.18
N HIS A 29 2.77 16.98 22.25
CA HIS A 29 2.14 18.31 22.31
C HIS A 29 1.15 18.59 21.16
N ILE A 30 0.34 17.60 20.80
CA ILE A 30 -0.66 17.74 19.73
C ILE A 30 -1.81 18.62 20.20
N SER A 31 -1.98 19.76 19.53
CA SER A 31 -3.13 20.66 19.72
C SER A 31 -3.73 21.00 18.36
N CYS A 32 -4.96 20.56 18.11
CA CYS A 32 -5.70 20.85 16.89
C CYS A 32 -7.20 20.69 17.09
N THR A 33 -7.99 21.39 16.27
CA THR A 33 -9.44 21.22 16.20
C THR A 33 -9.82 20.77 14.81
N ILE A 34 -10.67 19.76 14.70
CA ILE A 34 -11.23 19.27 13.44
C ILE A 34 -12.71 19.59 13.44
N GLU A 35 -13.08 20.50 12.55
CA GLU A 35 -14.45 20.99 12.40
C GLU A 35 -15.35 19.95 11.75
N ASP A 36 -16.65 19.99 12.10
CA ASP A 36 -17.65 19.11 11.45
C ASP A 36 -17.75 19.41 9.96
N GLY A 37 -17.88 18.34 9.18
CA GLY A 37 -17.97 18.42 7.71
C GLY A 37 -16.65 18.73 7.00
N SER A 38 -15.52 18.89 7.74
CA SER A 38 -14.20 19.12 7.12
C SER A 38 -13.55 17.83 6.63
N PHE A 39 -12.78 17.94 5.55
CA PHE A 39 -11.93 16.87 5.05
C PHE A 39 -10.46 17.17 5.39
N VAL A 40 -9.90 16.46 6.37
CA VAL A 40 -8.54 16.66 6.88
C VAL A 40 -7.62 15.53 6.40
N LEU A 41 -6.54 15.90 5.73
CA LEU A 41 -5.46 15.00 5.35
C LEU A 41 -4.35 15.05 6.41
N LEU A 42 -3.97 13.88 6.93
CA LEU A 42 -2.78 13.68 7.75
C LEU A 42 -1.66 13.17 6.85
N CYS A 43 -0.57 13.90 6.74
CA CYS A 43 0.58 13.50 5.94
C CYS A 43 1.90 13.63 6.73
N GLY A 44 2.95 12.98 6.24
CA GLY A 44 4.28 12.93 6.86
C GLY A 44 4.96 11.60 6.59
N THR A 45 6.22 11.47 7.00
CA THR A 45 7.03 10.27 6.80
C THR A 45 6.50 9.07 7.62
N SER A 46 6.97 7.87 7.32
CA SER A 46 6.66 6.69 8.13
C SER A 46 7.20 6.85 9.56
N GLY A 47 6.39 6.45 10.55
CA GLY A 47 6.76 6.59 11.96
C GLY A 47 6.54 7.98 12.58
N CYS A 48 6.10 8.99 11.82
CA CYS A 48 5.87 10.35 12.36
C CYS A 48 4.63 10.47 13.27
N GLY A 49 3.85 9.41 13.48
CA GLY A 49 2.71 9.42 14.41
C GLY A 49 1.31 9.42 13.77
N LYS A 50 1.16 9.35 12.43
CA LYS A 50 -0.15 9.36 11.73
C LYS A 50 -1.13 8.32 12.28
N THR A 51 -0.74 7.05 12.30
CA THR A 51 -1.56 5.96 12.83
C THR A 51 -1.88 6.14 14.31
N THR A 52 -0.97 6.70 15.11
CA THR A 52 -1.24 7.01 16.51
C THR A 52 -2.27 8.12 16.64
N MET A 53 -2.21 9.12 15.77
CA MET A 53 -3.19 10.21 15.72
C MET A 53 -4.58 9.70 15.28
N THR A 54 -4.66 8.80 14.30
CA THR A 54 -5.94 8.17 13.94
C THR A 54 -6.52 7.35 15.08
N ARG A 55 -5.67 6.66 15.87
CA ARG A 55 -6.08 5.91 17.07
C ARG A 55 -6.56 6.79 18.22
N LEU A 56 -6.08 8.02 18.34
CA LEU A 56 -6.64 9.01 19.27
C LEU A 56 -8.05 9.42 18.86
N PHE A 57 -8.24 9.71 17.56
CA PHE A 57 -9.52 10.21 17.05
C PHE A 57 -10.65 9.18 17.11
N ASN A 58 -10.33 7.90 16.96
CA ASN A 58 -11.32 6.82 17.05
C ASN A 58 -11.42 6.17 18.45
N GLY A 59 -10.72 6.74 19.44
CA GLY A 59 -10.79 6.30 20.84
C GLY A 59 -10.04 4.99 21.14
N LEU A 60 -9.33 4.38 20.19
CA LEU A 60 -8.49 3.22 20.47
C LEU A 60 -7.35 3.56 21.45
N ILE A 61 -6.94 4.81 21.50
CA ILE A 61 -6.14 5.38 22.57
C ILE A 61 -7.07 6.30 23.37
N PRO A 62 -7.20 6.09 24.69
CA PRO A 62 -6.46 5.16 25.55
C PRO A 62 -7.17 3.80 25.80
N HIS A 63 -8.33 3.53 25.21
CA HIS A 63 -9.19 2.41 25.64
C HIS A 63 -8.66 1.02 25.26
N TYR A 64 -7.90 0.90 24.16
CA TYR A 64 -7.37 -0.37 23.67
C TYR A 64 -5.83 -0.41 23.72
N HIS A 65 -5.18 0.68 23.34
CA HIS A 65 -3.73 0.78 23.37
C HIS A 65 -3.27 1.42 24.68
N GLU A 66 -2.54 0.66 25.48
CA GLU A 66 -1.90 1.15 26.69
C GLU A 66 -0.70 2.02 26.36
N GLY A 67 -0.41 3.01 27.23
CA GLY A 67 0.73 3.90 27.08
C GLY A 67 0.71 5.04 28.09
N THR A 68 1.74 5.86 28.04
CA THR A 68 1.77 7.12 28.79
C THR A 68 1.03 8.17 27.99
N TYR A 69 -0.06 8.70 28.54
CA TYR A 69 -0.97 9.64 27.89
C TYR A 69 -1.13 10.90 28.73
N THR A 70 -0.93 12.07 28.12
CA THR A 70 -1.17 13.39 28.74
C THR A 70 -2.00 14.25 27.81
N GLY A 71 -2.60 15.33 28.35
CA GLY A 71 -3.53 16.17 27.59
C GLY A 71 -4.93 15.56 27.51
N SER A 72 -5.77 16.05 26.60
CA SER A 72 -7.16 15.60 26.42
C SER A 72 -7.60 15.62 24.96
N VAL A 73 -8.42 14.64 24.58
CA VAL A 73 -9.12 14.60 23.29
C VAL A 73 -10.61 14.68 23.57
N TYR A 74 -11.27 15.63 22.94
CA TYR A 74 -12.72 15.83 23.06
C TYR A 74 -13.43 15.45 21.76
N LEU A 75 -14.52 14.70 21.90
CA LEU A 75 -15.46 14.40 20.84
C LEU A 75 -16.79 15.06 21.18
N ASP A 76 -17.19 16.07 20.40
CA ASP A 76 -18.36 16.93 20.67
C ASP A 76 -18.35 17.51 22.09
N GLY A 77 -17.20 18.00 22.57
CA GLY A 77 -17.02 18.61 23.87
C GLY A 77 -16.96 17.64 25.07
N LYS A 78 -17.02 16.30 24.83
CA LYS A 78 -16.84 15.28 25.87
C LYS A 78 -15.45 14.66 25.74
N ASP A 79 -14.74 14.53 26.87
CA ASP A 79 -13.44 13.86 26.87
C ASP A 79 -13.60 12.39 26.47
N THR A 80 -12.79 11.93 25.51
CA THR A 80 -12.85 10.54 25.01
C THR A 80 -12.59 9.50 26.09
N ARG A 81 -11.90 9.85 27.17
CA ARG A 81 -11.68 8.98 28.35
C ARG A 81 -12.96 8.68 29.11
N ASP A 82 -13.94 9.58 29.07
CA ASP A 82 -15.22 9.44 29.75
C ASP A 82 -16.28 8.76 28.88
N LEU A 83 -15.97 8.52 27.59
CA LEU A 83 -16.84 7.83 26.65
C LEU A 83 -16.44 6.35 26.55
N SER A 84 -17.40 5.45 26.38
CA SER A 84 -17.08 4.07 26.03
C SER A 84 -16.69 3.95 24.54
N LEU A 85 -15.94 2.92 24.15
CA LEU A 85 -15.68 2.63 22.73
C LEU A 85 -16.97 2.45 21.93
N PHE A 86 -18.03 1.95 22.58
CA PHE A 86 -19.35 1.83 21.98
C PHE A 86 -19.91 3.23 21.62
N ASP A 87 -19.88 4.19 22.56
CA ASP A 87 -20.38 5.55 22.33
C ASP A 87 -19.57 6.26 21.22
N ILE A 88 -18.24 6.06 21.21
CA ILE A 88 -17.37 6.61 20.17
C ILE A 88 -17.70 6.00 18.81
N SER A 89 -17.92 4.67 18.74
CA SER A 89 -18.21 3.96 17.50
C SER A 89 -19.53 4.34 16.82
N LEU A 90 -20.47 4.92 17.57
CA LEU A 90 -21.70 5.50 17.04
C LEU A 90 -21.43 6.76 16.19
N LYS A 91 -20.35 7.46 16.46
CA LYS A 91 -19.99 8.75 15.83
C LYS A 91 -18.81 8.65 14.89
N VAL A 92 -17.88 7.74 15.16
CA VAL A 92 -16.62 7.60 14.44
C VAL A 92 -16.53 6.23 13.79
N GLY A 93 -16.64 6.18 12.47
CA GLY A 93 -16.36 5.00 11.66
C GLY A 93 -14.87 4.92 11.31
N SER A 94 -14.24 3.77 11.52
CA SER A 94 -12.82 3.58 11.30
C SER A 94 -12.56 2.61 10.14
N VAL A 95 -11.54 2.92 9.34
CA VAL A 95 -10.99 2.00 8.33
C VAL A 95 -9.50 1.88 8.57
N PHE A 96 -9.03 0.67 8.87
CA PHE A 96 -7.64 0.40 9.22
C PHE A 96 -6.78 0.12 7.97
N GLN A 97 -5.49 0.36 8.09
CA GLN A 97 -4.49 0.10 7.05
C GLN A 97 -4.57 -1.35 6.52
N ASN A 98 -4.75 -2.32 7.41
CA ASN A 98 -4.96 -3.71 7.03
C ASN A 98 -6.44 -4.09 7.20
N PRO A 99 -7.23 -4.18 6.13
CA PRO A 99 -8.65 -4.51 6.25
C PRO A 99 -8.90 -5.90 6.85
N ARG A 100 -7.94 -6.84 6.74
CA ARG A 100 -8.07 -8.18 7.33
C ARG A 100 -8.19 -8.15 8.87
N SER A 101 -7.57 -7.17 9.52
CA SER A 101 -7.64 -7.02 10.98
C SER A 101 -8.97 -6.44 11.46
N GLN A 102 -9.82 -5.98 10.55
CA GLN A 102 -11.10 -5.34 10.83
C GLN A 102 -12.29 -6.31 10.70
N PHE A 103 -12.14 -7.39 9.93
CA PHE A 103 -13.24 -8.31 9.64
C PHE A 103 -13.51 -9.31 10.76
N PHE A 104 -14.79 -9.49 11.08
CA PHE A 104 -15.29 -10.43 12.07
C PHE A 104 -16.08 -11.58 11.44
N ASN A 105 -16.64 -11.38 10.25
CA ASN A 105 -17.49 -12.35 9.56
C ASN A 105 -16.77 -13.08 8.44
N VAL A 106 -17.40 -14.16 7.94
CA VAL A 106 -16.84 -14.99 6.85
C VAL A 106 -17.31 -14.50 5.49
N ASP A 107 -18.49 -13.88 5.44
CA ASP A 107 -19.11 -13.35 4.23
C ASP A 107 -19.31 -11.83 4.31
N THR A 108 -19.39 -11.24 3.14
CA THR A 108 -19.42 -9.78 2.96
C THR A 108 -20.73 -9.13 3.43
N THR A 109 -21.86 -9.80 3.25
CA THR A 109 -23.18 -9.26 3.63
C THR A 109 -23.31 -9.18 5.14
N SER A 110 -22.93 -10.26 5.85
CA SER A 110 -22.86 -10.27 7.31
C SER A 110 -21.85 -9.27 7.86
N GLU A 111 -20.72 -9.04 7.16
CA GLU A 111 -19.74 -8.03 7.57
C GLU A 111 -20.29 -6.60 7.46
N LEU A 112 -21.05 -6.29 6.41
CA LEU A 112 -21.71 -4.99 6.28
C LEU A 112 -22.82 -4.80 7.34
N ALA A 113 -23.51 -5.85 7.72
CA ALA A 113 -24.56 -5.82 8.74
C ALA A 113 -24.01 -5.76 10.18
N PHE A 114 -22.78 -6.22 10.41
CA PHE A 114 -22.21 -6.43 11.74
C PHE A 114 -22.22 -5.18 12.63
N GLY A 115 -21.78 -4.04 12.12
CA GLY A 115 -21.78 -2.79 12.88
C GLY A 115 -23.19 -2.35 13.29
N PRO A 116 -24.13 -2.19 12.37
CA PRO A 116 -25.53 -1.87 12.67
C PRO A 116 -26.20 -2.84 13.65
N GLU A 117 -25.98 -4.16 13.52
CA GLU A 117 -26.53 -5.18 14.43
C GLU A 117 -25.99 -5.02 15.86
N ASN A 118 -24.68 -4.80 16.01
CA ASN A 118 -24.05 -4.56 17.31
C ASN A 118 -24.56 -3.26 17.97
N HIS A 119 -25.02 -2.29 17.19
CA HIS A 119 -25.64 -1.07 17.72
C HIS A 119 -27.14 -1.25 18.01
N GLY A 120 -27.67 -2.47 17.91
CA GLY A 120 -29.08 -2.78 18.22
C GLY A 120 -30.09 -2.17 17.25
N ILE A 121 -29.69 -1.91 16.01
CA ILE A 121 -30.56 -1.40 14.96
C ILE A 121 -31.52 -2.54 14.54
N ALA A 122 -32.81 -2.20 14.36
CA ALA A 122 -33.83 -3.19 13.97
C ALA A 122 -33.47 -3.84 12.63
N GLU A 123 -33.76 -5.13 12.46
CA GLU A 123 -33.36 -5.96 11.32
C GLU A 123 -33.73 -5.35 9.96
N ASP A 124 -34.97 -4.83 9.83
CA ASP A 124 -35.43 -4.19 8.58
C ASP A 124 -34.56 -2.98 8.21
N LEU A 125 -34.20 -2.16 9.19
CA LEU A 125 -33.32 -1.00 8.99
C LEU A 125 -31.88 -1.42 8.69
N VAL A 126 -31.38 -2.52 9.28
CA VAL A 126 -30.07 -3.08 8.94
C VAL A 126 -30.04 -3.49 7.47
N ARG A 127 -31.04 -4.22 7.01
CA ARG A 127 -31.17 -4.65 5.60
C ARG A 127 -31.21 -3.47 4.63
N ASP A 128 -31.96 -2.41 4.99
CA ASP A 128 -32.04 -1.20 4.16
C ASP A 128 -30.70 -0.44 4.14
N ARG A 129 -30.00 -0.35 5.27
CA ARG A 129 -28.65 0.25 5.33
C ARG A 129 -27.64 -0.51 4.47
N VAL A 130 -27.61 -1.83 4.58
CA VAL A 130 -26.70 -2.68 3.77
C VAL A 130 -26.98 -2.49 2.28
N LYS A 131 -28.26 -2.51 1.84
CA LYS A 131 -28.62 -2.26 0.45
C LYS A 131 -28.20 -0.87 -0.03
N ARG A 132 -28.48 0.17 0.79
CA ARG A 132 -28.13 1.55 0.48
C ARG A 132 -26.61 1.70 0.31
N VAL A 133 -25.83 1.19 1.26
CA VAL A 133 -24.37 1.25 1.22
C VAL A 133 -23.83 0.44 0.04
N ALA A 134 -24.37 -0.75 -0.20
CA ALA A 134 -23.96 -1.56 -1.35
C ALA A 134 -24.16 -0.80 -2.68
N ALA A 135 -25.30 -0.13 -2.85
CA ALA A 135 -25.56 0.68 -4.03
C ALA A 135 -24.64 1.91 -4.13
N GLN A 136 -24.46 2.64 -3.02
CA GLN A 136 -23.60 3.85 -2.98
C GLN A 136 -22.14 3.54 -3.32
N LEU A 137 -21.61 2.40 -2.82
CA LEU A 137 -20.22 1.99 -2.97
C LEU A 137 -19.99 0.98 -4.09
N LYS A 138 -21.03 0.68 -4.89
CA LYS A 138 -20.98 -0.33 -5.96
C LYS A 138 -20.49 -1.69 -5.45
N LEU A 139 -21.00 -2.14 -4.30
CA LEU A 139 -20.63 -3.40 -3.65
C LEU A 139 -21.56 -4.56 -4.00
N GLU A 140 -22.64 -4.33 -4.76
CA GLU A 140 -23.64 -5.37 -5.10
C GLU A 140 -22.98 -6.64 -5.69
N PRO A 141 -21.97 -6.56 -6.58
CA PRO A 141 -21.30 -7.75 -7.11
C PRO A 141 -20.47 -8.52 -6.06
N LEU A 142 -20.24 -7.91 -4.91
CA LEU A 142 -19.44 -8.48 -3.82
C LEU A 142 -20.30 -9.08 -2.70
N LEU A 143 -21.61 -8.82 -2.69
CA LEU A 143 -22.51 -9.36 -1.67
C LEU A 143 -22.51 -10.89 -1.70
N ASP A 144 -22.75 -11.50 -0.54
CA ASP A 144 -22.84 -12.96 -0.33
C ASP A 144 -21.58 -13.75 -0.74
N ARG A 145 -20.42 -13.05 -0.89
CA ARG A 145 -19.15 -13.68 -1.18
C ARG A 145 -18.34 -13.92 0.09
N SER A 146 -17.51 -14.96 0.06
CA SER A 146 -16.53 -15.18 1.14
C SER A 146 -15.49 -14.07 1.14
N ILE A 147 -15.25 -13.45 2.30
CA ILE A 147 -14.21 -12.42 2.49
C ILE A 147 -12.81 -12.96 2.15
N PHE A 148 -12.58 -14.26 2.36
CA PHE A 148 -11.30 -14.89 2.03
C PHE A 148 -11.02 -14.96 0.53
N SER A 149 -12.06 -14.99 -0.30
CA SER A 149 -11.94 -15.02 -1.76
C SER A 149 -11.76 -13.63 -2.40
N LEU A 150 -11.87 -12.55 -1.62
CA LEU A 150 -11.76 -11.18 -2.12
C LEU A 150 -10.30 -10.78 -2.35
N SER A 151 -10.08 -9.98 -3.39
CA SER A 151 -8.83 -9.25 -3.61
C SER A 151 -8.59 -8.20 -2.51
N GLY A 152 -7.38 -7.66 -2.43
CA GLY A 152 -7.04 -6.59 -1.48
C GLY A 152 -7.95 -5.35 -1.64
N GLY A 153 -8.18 -4.91 -2.88
CA GLY A 153 -9.07 -3.78 -3.18
C GLY A 153 -10.53 -4.04 -2.83
N GLU A 154 -11.05 -5.24 -3.13
CA GLU A 154 -12.41 -5.63 -2.73
C GLU A 154 -12.57 -5.68 -1.21
N LYS A 155 -11.56 -6.18 -0.49
CA LYS A 155 -11.55 -6.15 0.98
C LYS A 155 -11.60 -4.72 1.52
N GLN A 156 -10.84 -3.81 0.93
CA GLN A 156 -10.85 -2.40 1.35
C GLN A 156 -12.21 -1.75 1.11
N LYS A 157 -12.86 -2.04 -0.03
CA LYS A 157 -14.23 -1.57 -0.30
C LYS A 157 -15.22 -2.10 0.73
N ILE A 158 -15.15 -3.37 1.10
CA ILE A 158 -16.02 -3.95 2.14
C ILE A 158 -15.74 -3.31 3.51
N ALA A 159 -14.48 -3.09 3.89
CA ALA A 159 -14.15 -2.40 5.15
C ALA A 159 -14.72 -0.98 5.20
N CYS A 160 -14.63 -0.23 4.09
CA CYS A 160 -15.26 1.09 3.99
C CYS A 160 -16.80 0.98 4.04
N GLY A 161 -17.37 -0.02 3.38
CA GLY A 161 -18.81 -0.30 3.43
C GLY A 161 -19.31 -0.63 4.82
N SER A 162 -18.56 -1.45 5.58
CA SER A 162 -18.87 -1.81 6.96
C SER A 162 -18.88 -0.57 7.87
N ALA A 163 -17.88 0.31 7.74
CA ALA A 163 -17.87 1.59 8.43
C ALA A 163 -19.05 2.50 8.01
N ALA A 164 -19.37 2.56 6.71
CA ALA A 164 -20.46 3.38 6.19
C ALA A 164 -21.87 2.85 6.58
N ALA A 165 -22.02 1.55 6.82
CA ALA A 165 -23.31 0.95 7.23
C ALA A 165 -23.77 1.41 8.62
N ILE A 166 -22.84 1.82 9.49
CA ILE A 166 -23.14 2.43 10.79
C ILE A 166 -23.71 3.83 10.58
N ASP A 167 -23.35 4.50 9.47
CA ASP A 167 -23.69 5.89 9.12
C ASP A 167 -23.12 6.92 10.12
N PRO A 168 -21.82 6.84 10.45
CA PRO A 168 -21.19 7.75 11.41
C PRO A 168 -21.08 9.18 10.85
N ASP A 169 -20.90 10.16 11.73
CA ASP A 169 -20.66 11.56 11.35
C ASP A 169 -19.21 11.81 10.93
N ILE A 170 -18.28 11.02 11.48
CA ILE A 170 -16.84 11.16 11.30
C ILE A 170 -16.26 9.86 10.77
N TYR A 171 -15.44 9.95 9.73
CA TYR A 171 -14.68 8.82 9.17
C TYR A 171 -13.20 9.03 9.43
N VAL A 172 -12.55 8.05 10.06
CA VAL A 172 -11.11 8.01 10.31
C VAL A 172 -10.50 6.87 9.50
N LEU A 173 -9.67 7.21 8.52
CA LEU A 173 -9.14 6.29 7.52
C LEU A 173 -7.61 6.28 7.62
N ASP A 174 -7.02 5.11 7.89
CA ASP A 174 -5.57 4.96 8.04
C ASP A 174 -4.98 4.25 6.82
N GLU A 175 -4.28 4.97 5.95
CA GLU A 175 -3.62 4.51 4.72
C GLU A 175 -4.50 3.57 3.85
N PRO A 176 -5.74 3.94 3.54
CA PRO A 176 -6.70 3.04 2.90
C PRO A 176 -6.33 2.67 1.46
N SER A 177 -5.44 3.43 0.78
CA SER A 177 -5.07 3.18 -0.61
C SER A 177 -3.91 2.20 -0.80
N SER A 178 -3.28 1.72 0.26
CA SER A 178 -2.03 0.96 0.21
C SER A 178 -2.07 -0.28 -0.70
N ASN A 179 -3.23 -0.95 -0.81
CA ASN A 179 -3.44 -2.17 -1.58
C ASN A 179 -4.41 -1.99 -2.79
N LEU A 180 -4.72 -0.75 -3.15
CA LEU A 180 -5.64 -0.43 -4.24
C LEU A 180 -4.92 -0.29 -5.57
N ASP A 181 -5.50 -0.87 -6.64
CA ASP A 181 -5.11 -0.59 -8.02
C ASP A 181 -5.70 0.74 -8.52
N ALA A 182 -5.36 1.14 -9.74
CA ALA A 182 -5.80 2.42 -10.29
C ALA A 182 -7.33 2.56 -10.34
N TYR A 183 -8.04 1.47 -10.71
CA TYR A 183 -9.50 1.44 -10.76
C TYR A 183 -10.11 1.56 -9.36
N ALA A 184 -9.61 0.76 -8.40
CA ALA A 184 -10.09 0.81 -7.03
C ALA A 184 -9.80 2.16 -6.36
N ILE A 185 -8.69 2.84 -6.70
CA ILE A 185 -8.40 4.20 -6.24
C ILE A 185 -9.42 5.20 -6.80
N ALA A 186 -9.80 5.10 -8.07
CA ALA A 186 -10.82 5.97 -8.66
C ALA A 186 -12.16 5.80 -7.96
N ASP A 187 -12.62 4.55 -7.79
CA ASP A 187 -13.86 4.26 -7.05
C ASP A 187 -13.80 4.75 -5.59
N PHE A 188 -12.63 4.59 -4.93
CA PHE A 188 -12.44 5.06 -3.56
C PHE A 188 -12.46 6.59 -3.46
N ARG A 189 -11.86 7.28 -4.43
CA ARG A 189 -11.97 8.74 -4.54
C ARG A 189 -13.43 9.19 -4.66
N GLN A 190 -14.23 8.50 -5.49
CA GLN A 190 -15.66 8.81 -5.65
C GLN A 190 -16.44 8.58 -4.35
N LEU A 191 -16.13 7.52 -3.59
CA LEU A 191 -16.68 7.31 -2.26
C LEU A 191 -16.39 8.50 -1.35
N LEU A 192 -15.12 8.93 -1.25
CA LEU A 192 -14.72 10.07 -0.41
C LEU A 192 -15.44 11.35 -0.83
N PHE A 193 -15.57 11.60 -2.14
CA PHE A 193 -16.36 12.72 -2.66
C PHE A 193 -17.82 12.66 -2.22
N THR A 194 -18.44 11.48 -2.31
CA THR A 194 -19.83 11.27 -1.88
C THR A 194 -20.00 11.54 -0.38
N LEU A 195 -19.13 11.00 0.47
CA LEU A 195 -19.17 11.25 1.91
C LEU A 195 -18.97 12.74 2.25
N LYS A 196 -18.03 13.40 1.57
CA LYS A 196 -17.82 14.86 1.73
C LYS A 196 -19.05 15.65 1.32
N SER A 197 -19.69 15.31 0.19
CA SER A 197 -20.90 16.00 -0.28
C SER A 197 -22.11 15.83 0.65
N GLN A 198 -22.11 14.76 1.45
CA GLN A 198 -23.11 14.51 2.51
C GLN A 198 -22.79 15.28 3.82
N GLY A 199 -21.74 16.08 3.85
CA GLY A 199 -21.33 16.84 5.02
C GLY A 199 -20.64 16.01 6.11
N LYS A 200 -20.16 14.80 5.77
CA LYS A 200 -19.42 13.95 6.72
C LYS A 200 -18.02 14.52 6.96
N THR A 201 -17.57 14.42 8.20
CA THR A 201 -16.17 14.75 8.56
C THR A 201 -15.26 13.60 8.15
N ILE A 202 -14.20 13.88 7.43
CA ILE A 202 -13.27 12.86 6.93
C ILE A 202 -11.86 13.19 7.41
N ILE A 203 -11.24 12.25 8.08
CA ILE A 203 -9.84 12.33 8.51
C ILE A 203 -9.12 11.15 7.86
N ILE A 204 -8.16 11.43 7.00
CA ILE A 204 -7.43 10.40 6.26
C ILE A 204 -5.93 10.56 6.44
N SER A 205 -5.25 9.50 6.86
CA SER A 205 -3.80 9.43 6.76
C SER A 205 -3.40 8.80 5.42
N GLU A 206 -2.46 9.40 4.70
CA GLU A 206 -2.06 8.89 3.40
C GLU A 206 -0.62 9.24 3.01
N HIS A 207 -0.04 8.33 2.20
CA HIS A 207 1.21 8.56 1.48
C HIS A 207 0.99 8.92 0.01
N ARG A 208 0.01 8.30 -0.65
CA ARG A 208 -0.34 8.59 -2.05
C ARG A 208 -1.29 9.77 -2.13
N LEU A 209 -0.78 10.97 -2.42
CA LEU A 209 -1.57 12.20 -2.31
C LEU A 209 -2.36 12.56 -3.58
N TYR A 210 -1.95 12.07 -4.76
CA TYR A 210 -2.48 12.51 -6.05
C TYR A 210 -3.99 12.29 -6.22
N TYR A 211 -4.54 11.23 -5.64
CA TYR A 211 -5.96 10.93 -5.78
C TYR A 211 -6.83 11.74 -4.81
N LEU A 212 -6.22 12.37 -3.81
CA LEU A 212 -6.90 13.23 -2.83
C LEU A 212 -6.92 14.70 -3.25
N SER A 213 -6.17 15.07 -4.29
CA SER A 213 -6.12 16.44 -4.80
C SER A 213 -7.53 16.95 -5.14
N GLY A 214 -7.88 18.13 -4.59
CA GLY A 214 -9.21 18.73 -4.71
C GLY A 214 -10.30 18.16 -3.77
N LEU A 215 -9.98 17.20 -2.90
CA LEU A 215 -10.92 16.66 -1.90
C LEU A 215 -10.71 17.25 -0.50
N PHE A 216 -9.48 17.35 -0.04
CA PHE A 216 -9.19 17.86 1.31
C PHE A 216 -9.37 19.39 1.41
N ASP A 217 -9.77 19.82 2.58
CA ASP A 217 -9.91 21.25 2.94
C ASP A 217 -8.71 21.74 3.76
N ARG A 218 -8.10 20.82 4.52
CA ARG A 218 -6.99 21.10 5.44
C ARG A 218 -6.00 19.96 5.46
N VAL A 219 -4.74 20.27 5.68
CA VAL A 219 -3.64 19.30 5.78
C VAL A 219 -2.86 19.51 7.06
N LEU A 220 -2.75 18.48 7.87
CA LEU A 220 -1.87 18.44 9.03
C LEU A 220 -0.61 17.64 8.66
N TYR A 221 0.52 18.33 8.60
CA TYR A 221 1.81 17.72 8.35
C TYR A 221 2.47 17.34 9.67
N LEU A 222 2.68 16.04 9.85
CA LEU A 222 3.30 15.48 11.04
C LEU A 222 4.77 15.17 10.79
N LYS A 223 5.61 15.50 11.77
CA LYS A 223 7.03 15.13 11.81
C LYS A 223 7.46 14.88 13.25
N ASP A 224 8.17 13.80 13.50
CA ASP A 224 8.72 13.41 14.80
C ASP A 224 7.72 13.44 15.98
N GLY A 225 6.46 13.16 15.68
CA GLY A 225 5.36 13.12 16.64
C GLY A 225 4.67 14.46 16.89
N GLU A 226 5.02 15.51 16.17
CA GLU A 226 4.47 16.87 16.31
C GLU A 226 3.74 17.30 15.04
N ILE A 227 2.78 18.23 15.15
CA ILE A 227 2.22 18.92 13.98
C ILE A 227 3.19 20.06 13.63
N GLU A 228 4.04 19.84 12.61
CA GLU A 228 4.98 20.85 12.14
C GLU A 228 4.33 21.84 11.17
N GLY A 229 3.26 21.43 10.48
CA GLY A 229 2.53 22.29 9.55
C GLY A 229 1.02 22.05 9.60
N ASP A 230 0.29 23.14 9.50
CA ASP A 230 -1.17 23.18 9.45
C ASP A 230 -1.56 24.09 8.28
N TYR A 231 -2.02 23.50 7.20
CA TYR A 231 -2.22 24.18 5.93
C TYR A 231 -3.68 24.09 5.48
N THR A 232 -4.19 25.17 4.92
CA THR A 232 -5.38 25.10 4.06
C THR A 232 -5.07 24.34 2.79
N ALA A 233 -6.09 23.84 2.08
CA ALA A 233 -5.91 23.19 0.79
C ALA A 233 -5.14 24.07 -0.20
N GLU A 234 -5.45 25.38 -0.24
CA GLU A 234 -4.80 26.32 -1.15
C GLU A 234 -3.30 26.50 -0.83
N GLU A 235 -2.95 26.71 0.44
CA GLU A 235 -1.56 26.83 0.88
C GLU A 235 -0.77 25.56 0.56
N PHE A 236 -1.32 24.38 0.85
CA PHE A 236 -0.65 23.09 0.60
C PHE A 236 -0.47 22.80 -0.88
N CYS A 237 -1.49 23.07 -1.70
CA CYS A 237 -1.37 22.94 -3.16
C CYS A 237 -0.40 23.97 -3.76
N GLY A 238 -0.25 25.13 -3.14
CA GLY A 238 0.70 26.17 -3.52
C GLY A 238 2.17 25.84 -3.21
N LEU A 239 2.46 24.85 -2.37
CA LEU A 239 3.83 24.38 -2.12
C LEU A 239 4.47 23.90 -3.43
N SER A 240 5.71 24.28 -3.65
CA SER A 240 6.50 23.79 -4.79
C SER A 240 6.77 22.27 -4.67
N ALA A 241 7.03 21.62 -5.79
CA ALA A 241 7.41 20.21 -5.81
C ALA A 241 8.63 19.94 -4.91
N LYS A 242 9.62 20.88 -4.89
CA LYS A 242 10.80 20.78 -4.05
C LYS A 242 10.46 20.86 -2.55
N GLN A 243 9.59 21.78 -2.14
CA GLN A 243 9.17 21.87 -0.73
C GLN A 243 8.49 20.58 -0.27
N ARG A 244 7.57 20.03 -1.07
CA ARG A 244 6.94 18.74 -0.75
C ARG A 244 7.95 17.59 -0.71
N ASP A 245 8.93 17.59 -1.59
CA ASP A 245 10.03 16.61 -1.59
C ASP A 245 10.88 16.70 -0.31
N ASP A 246 11.24 17.91 0.10
CA ASP A 246 11.98 18.16 1.35
C ASP A 246 11.18 17.75 2.60
N MET A 247 9.84 17.78 2.52
CA MET A 247 8.93 17.25 3.55
C MET A 247 8.76 15.72 3.49
N GLY A 248 9.35 15.04 2.52
CA GLY A 248 9.21 13.59 2.31
C GLY A 248 7.84 13.17 1.77
N LEU A 249 7.13 14.08 1.10
CA LEU A 249 5.77 13.86 0.60
C LEU A 249 5.77 13.50 -0.88
N ARG A 250 4.87 12.57 -1.24
CA ARG A 250 4.63 12.20 -2.64
C ARG A 250 3.92 13.33 -3.42
N PRO A 251 3.99 13.32 -4.75
CA PRO A 251 3.39 14.37 -5.57
C PRO A 251 1.86 14.38 -5.47
N LEU A 252 1.28 15.59 -5.59
CA LEU A 252 -0.16 15.83 -5.68
C LEU A 252 -0.69 15.66 -7.11
N ASP A 253 0.19 15.62 -8.12
CA ASP A 253 -0.16 15.44 -9.53
C ASP A 253 0.82 14.46 -10.18
N LEU A 254 0.28 13.50 -10.90
CA LEU A 254 1.06 12.53 -11.64
C LEU A 254 1.56 13.08 -13.00
N ALA A 255 0.93 14.15 -13.53
CA ALA A 255 1.31 14.68 -14.86
C ALA A 255 2.76 15.17 -14.88
N GLY A 256 3.23 15.81 -13.80
CA GLY A 256 4.61 16.27 -13.66
C GLY A 256 5.64 15.13 -13.56
N LEU A 257 5.21 13.91 -13.28
CA LEU A 257 6.11 12.76 -13.17
C LEU A 257 6.72 12.33 -14.53
N SER A 258 6.11 12.71 -15.65
CA SER A 258 6.68 12.42 -16.98
C SER A 258 8.06 13.04 -17.19
N GLU A 259 8.40 14.10 -16.44
CA GLU A 259 9.67 14.84 -16.50
C GLU A 259 10.70 14.35 -15.46
N VAL A 260 10.31 13.44 -14.58
CA VAL A 260 11.24 12.88 -13.58
C VAL A 260 12.36 12.12 -14.30
N GLU A 261 13.58 12.33 -13.86
CA GLU A 261 14.72 11.57 -14.36
C GLU A 261 14.53 10.08 -14.12
N GLY A 262 14.44 9.32 -15.21
CA GLY A 262 14.25 7.88 -15.17
C GLY A 262 15.57 7.14 -14.99
N PRO A 263 15.51 5.80 -14.90
CA PRO A 263 16.71 4.97 -14.84
C PRO A 263 17.53 5.15 -16.12
N PRO A 264 18.86 4.89 -16.06
CA PRO A 264 19.75 4.95 -17.25
C PRO A 264 19.21 4.07 -18.38
N GLN A 265 19.29 4.58 -19.60
CA GLN A 265 18.95 3.80 -20.78
C GLN A 265 19.88 2.57 -20.90
N ARG A 266 19.31 1.45 -21.30
CA ARG A 266 20.01 0.17 -21.41
C ARG A 266 19.88 -0.40 -22.79
N THR A 267 21.00 -0.56 -23.45
CA THR A 267 21.12 -1.11 -24.83
C THR A 267 21.39 -2.63 -24.79
N ASN A 268 20.68 -3.40 -23.97
CA ASN A 268 20.89 -4.84 -23.95
C ASN A 268 20.00 -5.51 -25.00
N GLU A 269 20.60 -6.14 -26.03
CA GLU A 269 19.89 -6.88 -27.07
C GLU A 269 19.35 -8.23 -26.56
N ALA A 270 19.82 -8.71 -25.41
CA ALA A 270 19.35 -9.95 -24.82
C ALA A 270 17.95 -9.81 -24.27
N VAL A 271 17.09 -10.76 -24.59
CA VAL A 271 15.68 -10.76 -24.17
C VAL A 271 15.30 -12.09 -23.49
N TRP A 272 14.44 -11.98 -22.49
CA TRP A 272 13.67 -13.11 -22.02
C TRP A 272 12.44 -13.29 -22.90
N THR A 273 12.17 -14.51 -23.33
CA THR A 273 11.00 -14.86 -24.15
C THR A 273 10.18 -15.92 -23.43
N ILE A 274 8.89 -15.68 -23.34
CA ILE A 274 7.91 -16.56 -22.70
C ILE A 274 6.85 -16.91 -23.73
N LYS A 275 6.60 -18.22 -23.94
CA LYS A 275 5.67 -18.71 -24.99
C LYS A 275 4.70 -19.75 -24.44
N ASN A 276 3.50 -19.76 -25.05
CA ASN A 276 2.47 -20.75 -24.84
C ASN A 276 2.12 -20.98 -23.36
N VAL A 277 2.00 -19.87 -22.61
CA VAL A 277 1.64 -19.93 -21.19
C VAL A 277 0.18 -20.28 -21.04
N SER A 278 -0.09 -21.30 -20.26
CA SER A 278 -1.41 -21.68 -19.78
C SER A 278 -1.30 -22.08 -18.31
N PHE A 279 -2.12 -21.49 -17.46
CA PHE A 279 -2.19 -21.81 -16.04
C PHE A 279 -3.58 -21.60 -15.49
N ALA A 280 -4.05 -22.56 -14.68
CA ALA A 280 -5.26 -22.44 -13.87
C ALA A 280 -4.99 -22.98 -12.47
N TYR A 281 -5.57 -22.36 -11.46
CA TYR A 281 -5.63 -22.94 -10.12
C TYR A 281 -6.61 -24.12 -10.09
N LYS A 282 -6.46 -24.98 -9.08
CA LYS A 282 -7.30 -26.16 -8.95
C LYS A 282 -8.77 -25.76 -8.80
N HIS A 283 -9.62 -26.28 -9.69
CA HIS A 283 -11.06 -26.01 -9.76
C HIS A 283 -11.44 -24.57 -10.15
N GLU A 284 -10.49 -23.81 -10.72
CA GLU A 284 -10.75 -22.46 -11.20
C GLU A 284 -10.59 -22.37 -12.73
N PRO A 285 -11.20 -21.36 -13.38
CA PRO A 285 -10.97 -21.10 -14.79
C PRO A 285 -9.51 -20.73 -15.07
N GLU A 286 -9.13 -20.77 -16.33
CA GLU A 286 -7.79 -20.42 -16.76
C GLU A 286 -7.44 -18.98 -16.37
N THR A 287 -6.40 -18.83 -15.54
CA THR A 287 -5.95 -17.54 -15.01
C THR A 287 -4.96 -16.85 -15.95
N LEU A 288 -4.13 -17.63 -16.67
CA LEU A 288 -3.15 -17.09 -17.62
C LEU A 288 -3.28 -17.82 -18.95
N HIS A 289 -3.30 -17.03 -20.02
CA HIS A 289 -3.28 -17.49 -21.40
C HIS A 289 -2.45 -16.52 -22.26
N ILE A 290 -1.12 -16.74 -22.33
CA ILE A 290 -0.19 -15.85 -23.05
C ILE A 290 0.44 -16.62 -24.20
N THR A 291 0.20 -16.19 -25.43
CA THR A 291 0.78 -16.82 -26.61
C THR A 291 2.28 -16.60 -26.67
N GLU A 292 2.72 -15.37 -26.62
CA GLU A 292 4.13 -14.98 -26.60
C GLU A 292 4.29 -13.60 -25.96
N THR A 293 5.34 -13.42 -25.17
CA THR A 293 5.78 -12.12 -24.68
C THR A 293 7.29 -12.12 -24.50
N SER A 294 7.89 -10.92 -24.54
CA SER A 294 9.32 -10.76 -24.28
C SER A 294 9.58 -9.48 -23.52
N PHE A 295 10.67 -9.46 -22.78
CA PHE A 295 11.16 -8.27 -22.07
C PHE A 295 12.71 -8.30 -22.01
N PRO A 296 13.36 -7.12 -21.92
CA PRO A 296 14.82 -7.03 -21.93
C PRO A 296 15.44 -7.73 -20.72
N SER A 297 16.54 -8.46 -20.95
CA SER A 297 17.39 -9.01 -19.90
C SER A 297 18.28 -7.92 -19.31
N GLY A 298 18.65 -8.03 -18.02
CA GLY A 298 19.51 -7.05 -17.38
C GLY A 298 18.88 -5.66 -17.22
N SER A 299 17.56 -5.58 -17.20
CA SER A 299 16.78 -4.35 -17.03
C SER A 299 15.71 -4.53 -15.96
N ALA A 300 15.04 -3.43 -15.60
CA ALA A 300 13.87 -3.47 -14.75
C ALA A 300 12.60 -3.33 -15.61
N THR A 301 11.70 -4.31 -15.49
CA THR A 301 10.43 -4.36 -16.22
C THR A 301 9.26 -4.32 -15.24
N ALA A 302 8.38 -3.35 -15.40
CA ALA A 302 7.14 -3.26 -14.64
C ALA A 302 6.07 -4.19 -15.25
N ILE A 303 5.33 -4.89 -14.41
CA ILE A 303 4.13 -5.66 -14.77
C ILE A 303 2.94 -4.91 -14.19
N ILE A 304 2.16 -4.26 -15.06
CA ILE A 304 0.98 -3.48 -14.70
C ILE A 304 -0.30 -4.18 -15.14
N GLY A 305 -1.45 -3.75 -14.63
CA GLY A 305 -2.78 -4.29 -14.94
C GLY A 305 -3.70 -4.24 -13.73
N HIS A 306 -4.99 -4.42 -13.90
CA HIS A 306 -5.96 -4.38 -12.80
C HIS A 306 -5.80 -5.55 -11.81
N ASN A 307 -6.40 -5.43 -10.64
CA ASN A 307 -6.46 -6.54 -9.68
C ASN A 307 -7.22 -7.73 -10.28
N GLY A 308 -6.70 -8.93 -10.06
CA GLY A 308 -7.24 -10.13 -10.72
C GLY A 308 -6.74 -10.38 -12.16
N ALA A 309 -5.98 -9.47 -12.77
CA ALA A 309 -5.44 -9.66 -14.13
C ALA A 309 -4.45 -10.83 -14.27
N GLY A 310 -3.95 -11.38 -13.15
CA GLY A 310 -3.01 -12.51 -13.15
C GLY A 310 -1.55 -12.14 -12.93
N LYS A 311 -1.23 -10.90 -12.54
CA LYS A 311 0.16 -10.38 -12.38
C LYS A 311 1.01 -11.21 -11.42
N SER A 312 0.56 -11.38 -10.18
CA SER A 312 1.27 -12.19 -9.16
C SER A 312 1.35 -13.67 -9.58
N THR A 313 0.29 -14.18 -10.23
CA THR A 313 0.28 -15.55 -10.79
C THR A 313 1.35 -15.70 -11.88
N PHE A 314 1.46 -14.72 -12.79
CA PHE A 314 2.50 -14.70 -13.82
C PHE A 314 3.91 -14.66 -13.21
N ALA A 315 4.14 -13.79 -12.23
CA ALA A 315 5.39 -13.72 -11.49
C ALA A 315 5.75 -15.07 -10.83
N ARG A 316 4.81 -15.71 -10.14
CA ARG A 316 4.98 -17.04 -9.52
C ARG A 316 5.26 -18.13 -10.52
N CYS A 317 4.58 -18.11 -11.67
CA CYS A 317 4.83 -19.03 -12.77
C CYS A 317 6.25 -18.88 -13.33
N LEU A 318 6.73 -17.66 -13.53
CA LEU A 318 8.09 -17.37 -13.98
C LEU A 318 9.14 -17.88 -12.99
N CYS A 319 8.95 -17.68 -11.69
CA CYS A 319 9.83 -18.23 -10.65
C CYS A 319 9.83 -19.76 -10.58
N GLY A 320 8.87 -20.44 -11.20
CA GLY A 320 8.71 -21.88 -11.08
C GLY A 320 8.05 -22.33 -9.78
N LEU A 321 7.40 -21.43 -9.05
CA LEU A 321 6.65 -21.74 -7.83
C LEU A 321 5.41 -22.57 -8.16
N GLU A 322 4.76 -22.28 -9.29
CA GLU A 322 3.57 -23.01 -9.73
C GLU A 322 3.91 -24.31 -10.45
N LYS A 323 3.38 -25.45 -9.92
CA LYS A 323 3.71 -26.79 -10.44
C LYS A 323 3.02 -27.11 -11.76
N HIS A 324 1.82 -26.58 -11.97
CA HIS A 324 0.98 -26.90 -13.14
C HIS A 324 1.13 -25.90 -14.30
N PHE A 325 2.13 -25.01 -14.23
CA PHE A 325 2.48 -24.12 -15.31
C PHE A 325 2.83 -24.88 -16.58
N LYS A 326 2.15 -24.54 -17.67
CA LYS A 326 2.47 -24.95 -19.03
C LYS A 326 3.06 -23.75 -19.77
N GLY A 327 4.04 -23.96 -20.61
CA GLY A 327 4.72 -22.92 -21.37
C GLY A 327 6.24 -23.03 -21.28
N THR A 328 6.93 -22.18 -22.03
CA THR A 328 8.38 -22.09 -22.06
C THR A 328 8.86 -20.75 -21.56
N VAL A 329 9.94 -20.75 -20.80
CA VAL A 329 10.67 -19.56 -20.37
C VAL A 329 12.11 -19.75 -20.84
N GLN A 330 12.55 -18.88 -21.73
CA GLN A 330 13.86 -19.00 -22.37
C GLN A 330 14.56 -17.65 -22.47
N ASP A 331 15.88 -17.69 -22.47
CA ASP A 331 16.73 -16.62 -22.94
C ASP A 331 17.33 -17.00 -24.32
N GLN A 332 18.28 -16.24 -24.80
CA GLN A 332 18.94 -16.53 -26.07
C GLN A 332 19.74 -17.85 -26.06
N SER A 333 20.10 -18.36 -24.89
CA SER A 333 20.99 -19.53 -24.74
C SER A 333 20.21 -20.85 -24.57
N LYS A 334 19.10 -20.84 -23.82
CA LYS A 334 18.35 -22.06 -23.50
C LYS A 334 16.94 -21.82 -22.99
N ASN A 335 16.18 -22.92 -22.94
CA ASN A 335 14.89 -23.00 -22.25
C ASN A 335 15.08 -23.53 -20.83
N TYR A 336 14.46 -22.89 -19.85
CA TYR A 336 14.61 -23.17 -18.42
C TYR A 336 13.47 -24.06 -17.90
N SER A 337 13.84 -25.23 -17.40
CA SER A 337 12.93 -26.12 -16.67
C SER A 337 12.45 -25.45 -15.37
N ARG A 338 11.35 -25.97 -14.77
CA ARG A 338 10.84 -25.49 -13.49
C ARG A 338 11.91 -25.48 -12.39
N LYS A 339 12.72 -26.55 -12.27
CA LYS A 339 13.78 -26.66 -11.25
C LYS A 339 14.90 -25.63 -11.46
N GLU A 340 15.23 -25.32 -12.71
CA GLU A 340 16.21 -24.29 -13.04
C GLU A 340 15.67 -22.89 -12.73
N ARG A 341 14.39 -22.61 -13.01
CA ARG A 341 13.75 -21.34 -12.68
C ARG A 341 13.72 -21.07 -11.18
N LEU A 342 13.46 -22.07 -10.34
CA LEU A 342 13.57 -21.97 -8.87
C LEU A 342 14.98 -21.60 -8.39
N LYS A 343 16.03 -21.91 -9.16
CA LYS A 343 17.42 -21.53 -8.86
C LYS A 343 17.81 -20.20 -9.50
N LEU A 344 17.18 -19.85 -10.60
CA LEU A 344 17.41 -18.62 -11.36
C LEU A 344 16.78 -17.40 -10.69
N CYS A 345 15.58 -17.57 -10.13
CA CYS A 345 14.75 -16.49 -9.63
C CYS A 345 14.79 -16.39 -8.10
N TYR A 346 14.63 -15.18 -7.59
CA TYR A 346 14.22 -14.88 -6.22
C TYR A 346 12.94 -14.05 -6.29
N MET A 347 11.99 -14.27 -5.39
CA MET A 347 10.73 -13.52 -5.35
C MET A 347 10.56 -12.87 -4.00
N VAL A 348 10.34 -11.57 -3.99
CA VAL A 348 9.83 -10.80 -2.86
C VAL A 348 8.31 -10.84 -2.96
N MET A 349 7.66 -11.43 -1.96
CA MET A 349 6.21 -11.65 -1.95
C MET A 349 5.46 -10.40 -1.47
N GLN A 350 4.24 -10.21 -1.92
CA GLN A 350 3.36 -9.12 -1.46
C GLN A 350 3.12 -9.20 0.06
N ASP A 351 2.80 -10.39 0.60
CA ASP A 351 2.73 -10.61 2.04
C ASP A 351 4.06 -11.19 2.53
N VAL A 352 4.94 -10.32 2.96
CA VAL A 352 6.29 -10.68 3.43
C VAL A 352 6.30 -11.51 4.72
N ASN A 353 5.19 -11.55 5.47
CA ASN A 353 5.09 -12.40 6.65
C ASN A 353 5.19 -13.89 6.30
N HIS A 354 4.88 -14.27 5.07
CA HIS A 354 5.04 -15.65 4.59
C HIS A 354 6.48 -15.98 4.14
N GLN A 355 7.38 -15.00 4.16
CA GLN A 355 8.74 -15.14 3.67
C GLN A 355 9.79 -15.01 4.77
N LEU A 356 9.48 -14.26 5.84
CA LEU A 356 10.38 -13.99 6.95
C LEU A 356 10.12 -14.98 8.10
N PHE A 357 11.14 -15.76 8.48
CA PHE A 357 10.95 -16.84 9.47
C PHE A 357 12.16 -17.13 10.36
N THR A 358 13.26 -16.37 10.23
CA THR A 358 14.45 -16.53 11.06
C THR A 358 14.32 -15.84 12.42
N GLU A 359 15.28 -16.09 13.33
CA GLU A 359 15.29 -15.52 14.68
C GLU A 359 15.75 -14.05 14.69
N SER A 360 16.56 -13.63 13.69
CA SER A 360 17.01 -12.26 13.56
C SER A 360 16.97 -11.75 12.13
N VAL A 361 16.92 -10.43 11.97
CA VAL A 361 17.01 -9.76 10.65
C VAL A 361 18.34 -10.10 9.97
N LEU A 362 19.44 -10.15 10.71
CA LEU A 362 20.75 -10.53 10.15
C LEU A 362 20.72 -11.97 9.61
N ASP A 363 20.14 -12.91 10.35
CA ASP A 363 20.03 -14.31 9.92
C ASP A 363 19.18 -14.45 8.66
N GLU A 364 18.14 -13.61 8.50
CA GLU A 364 17.30 -13.61 7.30
C GLU A 364 18.10 -13.24 6.03
N ILE A 365 19.02 -12.28 6.17
CA ILE A 365 19.91 -11.88 5.07
C ILE A 365 20.93 -12.99 4.78
N LEU A 366 21.59 -13.50 5.83
CA LEU A 366 22.60 -14.56 5.70
C LEU A 366 22.02 -15.82 5.05
N LEU A 367 20.81 -16.24 5.44
CA LEU A 367 20.13 -17.39 4.85
C LEU A 367 19.88 -17.24 3.35
N SER A 368 19.69 -16.02 2.87
CA SER A 368 19.47 -15.72 1.46
C SER A 368 20.76 -15.75 0.63
N MET A 369 21.92 -15.62 1.24
CA MET A 369 23.21 -15.62 0.57
C MET A 369 23.61 -17.03 0.08
N ARG A 370 24.42 -17.10 -0.99
CA ARG A 370 25.03 -18.37 -1.42
C ARG A 370 26.11 -18.85 -0.48
N THR A 371 26.86 -17.90 0.07
CA THR A 371 27.91 -18.10 1.08
C THR A 371 27.71 -17.02 2.12
N GLU A 372 27.61 -17.40 3.38
CA GLU A 372 27.43 -16.45 4.47
C GLU A 372 28.59 -15.45 4.56
N ASP A 373 28.26 -14.18 4.48
CA ASP A 373 29.18 -13.05 4.66
C ASP A 373 28.50 -11.99 5.54
N LYS A 374 28.87 -12.02 6.82
CA LYS A 374 28.29 -11.08 7.82
C LYS A 374 28.60 -9.61 7.52
N GLN A 375 29.78 -9.34 6.95
CA GLN A 375 30.16 -7.97 6.63
C GLN A 375 29.26 -7.45 5.49
N ARG A 376 29.13 -8.23 4.42
CA ARG A 376 28.25 -7.89 3.29
C ARG A 376 26.79 -7.82 3.71
N ALA A 377 26.34 -8.70 4.59
CA ALA A 377 24.98 -8.66 5.14
C ALA A 377 24.70 -7.34 5.87
N ARG A 378 25.62 -6.88 6.71
CA ARG A 378 25.49 -5.60 7.42
C ARG A 378 25.53 -4.39 6.48
N GLU A 379 26.35 -4.42 5.43
CA GLU A 379 26.34 -3.37 4.40
C GLU A 379 24.97 -3.26 3.72
N ILE A 380 24.38 -4.40 3.34
CA ILE A 380 23.02 -4.44 2.76
C ILE A 380 21.99 -3.90 3.76
N LEU A 381 22.08 -4.30 5.04
CA LEU A 381 21.17 -3.79 6.08
C LEU A 381 21.34 -2.27 6.27
N GLN A 382 22.55 -1.75 6.17
CA GLN A 382 22.81 -0.31 6.25
C GLN A 382 22.25 0.44 5.05
N GLU A 383 22.40 -0.08 3.82
CA GLU A 383 21.80 0.49 2.60
C GLU A 383 20.26 0.58 2.68
N MET A 384 19.64 -0.32 3.45
CA MET A 384 18.19 -0.42 3.62
C MET A 384 17.66 0.22 4.92
N ASP A 385 18.53 0.90 5.68
CA ASP A 385 18.19 1.52 6.97
C ASP A 385 17.65 0.51 8.00
N LEU A 386 18.25 -0.67 8.01
CA LEU A 386 17.86 -1.81 8.86
C LEU A 386 18.94 -2.24 9.84
N LEU A 387 20.14 -1.67 9.77
CA LEU A 387 21.27 -2.08 10.63
C LEU A 387 20.94 -1.99 12.14
N PRO A 388 20.20 -0.96 12.64
CA PRO A 388 19.80 -0.90 14.04
C PRO A 388 18.89 -2.05 14.50
N TYR A 389 18.32 -2.81 13.55
CA TYR A 389 17.39 -3.91 13.81
C TYR A 389 18.02 -5.28 13.56
N GLU A 390 19.35 -5.37 13.37
CA GLU A 390 20.03 -6.61 12.95
C GLU A 390 19.73 -7.80 13.87
N ASP A 391 19.60 -7.57 15.19
CA ASP A 391 19.33 -8.59 16.20
C ASP A 391 17.83 -8.77 16.50
N CYS A 392 16.94 -7.97 15.90
CA CYS A 392 15.50 -8.06 16.14
C CYS A 392 14.88 -9.24 15.40
N HIS A 393 13.86 -9.86 16.02
CA HIS A 393 13.07 -10.86 15.32
C HIS A 393 12.23 -10.19 14.20
N PRO A 394 12.26 -10.69 12.94
CA PRO A 394 11.59 -10.04 11.82
C PRO A 394 10.11 -9.77 12.04
N MET A 395 9.41 -10.66 12.76
CA MET A 395 7.97 -10.50 13.03
C MET A 395 7.66 -9.34 14.00
N GLY A 396 8.64 -8.85 14.77
CA GLY A 396 8.50 -7.67 15.63
C GLY A 396 8.61 -6.33 14.91
N LEU A 397 9.00 -6.33 13.64
CA LEU A 397 9.17 -5.13 12.84
C LEU A 397 7.85 -4.56 12.32
N SER A 398 7.83 -3.27 11.98
CA SER A 398 6.73 -2.64 11.25
C SER A 398 6.57 -3.22 9.84
N GLY A 399 5.41 -3.02 9.21
CA GLY A 399 5.15 -3.52 7.85
C GLY A 399 6.18 -3.05 6.84
N GLY A 400 6.53 -1.77 6.86
CA GLY A 400 7.54 -1.20 5.96
C GLY A 400 8.96 -1.73 6.23
N GLN A 401 9.34 -1.96 7.49
CA GLN A 401 10.61 -2.57 7.85
C GLN A 401 10.69 -4.02 7.35
N LYS A 402 9.63 -4.82 7.56
CA LYS A 402 9.54 -6.19 7.02
C LYS A 402 9.70 -6.22 5.51
N GLN A 403 9.04 -5.28 4.81
CA GLN A 403 9.17 -5.15 3.35
C GLN A 403 10.63 -4.90 2.93
N ARG A 404 11.32 -3.99 3.63
CA ARG A 404 12.73 -3.71 3.36
C ARG A 404 13.65 -4.91 3.67
N VAL A 405 13.37 -5.69 4.71
CA VAL A 405 14.10 -6.94 4.99
C VAL A 405 13.98 -7.92 3.85
N ALA A 406 12.75 -8.14 3.33
CA ALA A 406 12.54 -9.03 2.19
C ALA A 406 13.26 -8.56 0.92
N VAL A 407 13.32 -7.24 0.68
CA VAL A 407 14.10 -6.64 -0.41
C VAL A 407 15.61 -6.84 -0.19
N ALA A 408 16.11 -6.63 1.03
CA ALA A 408 17.50 -6.86 1.40
C ALA A 408 17.91 -8.34 1.17
N SER A 409 17.05 -9.29 1.53
CA SER A 409 17.24 -10.73 1.25
C SER A 409 17.31 -11.02 -0.26
N ALA A 410 16.51 -10.32 -1.07
CA ALA A 410 16.58 -10.46 -2.52
C ALA A 410 17.91 -9.97 -3.11
N ILE A 411 18.45 -8.86 -2.59
CA ILE A 411 19.80 -8.37 -2.97
C ILE A 411 20.85 -9.42 -2.63
N ALA A 412 20.82 -9.91 -1.39
CA ALA A 412 21.78 -10.88 -0.85
C ALA A 412 21.76 -12.21 -1.59
N SER A 413 20.63 -12.58 -2.22
CA SER A 413 20.48 -13.85 -2.95
C SER A 413 21.36 -13.94 -4.19
N GLU A 414 21.78 -12.81 -4.77
CA GLU A 414 22.55 -12.71 -6.03
C GLU A 414 21.96 -13.51 -7.20
N ARG A 415 20.64 -13.72 -7.21
CA ARG A 415 19.98 -14.44 -8.30
C ARG A 415 19.96 -13.60 -9.57
N PRO A 416 20.09 -14.23 -10.77
CA PRO A 416 20.03 -13.53 -12.07
C PRO A 416 18.73 -12.80 -12.34
N MET A 417 17.61 -13.27 -11.78
CA MET A 417 16.29 -12.65 -11.93
C MET A 417 15.66 -12.46 -10.55
N ILE A 418 15.21 -11.24 -10.26
CA ILE A 418 14.50 -10.91 -9.04
C ILE A 418 13.10 -10.41 -9.40
N LEU A 419 12.10 -11.00 -8.77
CA LEU A 419 10.71 -10.58 -8.91
C LEU A 419 10.26 -9.91 -7.63
N PHE A 420 9.68 -8.73 -7.77
CA PHE A 420 9.10 -7.96 -6.68
C PHE A 420 7.59 -7.89 -6.88
N ASP A 421 6.83 -8.37 -5.92
CA ASP A 421 5.35 -8.31 -5.94
C ASP A 421 4.87 -7.24 -4.95
N GLU A 422 4.43 -6.09 -5.47
CA GLU A 422 4.00 -4.89 -4.72
C GLU A 422 5.03 -4.42 -3.66
N PRO A 423 6.29 -4.15 -4.05
CA PRO A 423 7.36 -3.87 -3.08
C PRO A 423 7.25 -2.52 -2.37
N THR A 424 6.34 -1.64 -2.80
CA THR A 424 6.18 -0.28 -2.26
C THR A 424 4.88 -0.06 -1.51
N SER A 425 4.09 -1.12 -1.27
CA SER A 425 2.83 -1.02 -0.54
C SER A 425 3.07 -0.49 0.88
N GLY A 426 2.39 0.62 1.23
CA GLY A 426 2.52 1.26 2.55
C GLY A 426 3.86 1.95 2.82
N LEU A 427 4.68 2.22 1.79
CA LEU A 427 5.93 2.98 1.94
C LEU A 427 5.73 4.47 1.67
N ASP A 428 6.40 5.29 2.50
CA ASP A 428 6.55 6.72 2.24
C ASP A 428 7.52 6.99 1.07
N LEU A 429 7.69 8.25 0.71
CA LEU A 429 8.55 8.67 -0.40
C LEU A 429 10.00 8.23 -0.22
N PHE A 430 10.55 8.37 0.99
CA PHE A 430 11.95 8.05 1.28
C PHE A 430 12.22 6.55 1.09
N HIS A 431 11.42 5.70 1.72
CA HIS A 431 11.59 4.25 1.62
C HIS A 431 11.23 3.70 0.23
N MET A 432 10.24 4.29 -0.45
CA MET A 432 9.96 3.96 -1.84
C MET A 432 11.16 4.24 -2.74
N ARG A 433 11.86 5.37 -2.54
CA ARG A 433 13.08 5.71 -3.27
C ARG A 433 14.24 4.76 -2.97
N GLN A 434 14.38 4.32 -1.72
CA GLN A 434 15.38 3.29 -1.37
C GLN A 434 15.11 2.00 -2.16
N VAL A 435 13.87 1.52 -2.20
CA VAL A 435 13.53 0.31 -2.98
C VAL A 435 13.75 0.54 -4.49
N ALA A 436 13.42 1.72 -5.02
CA ALA A 436 13.69 2.06 -6.43
C ALA A 436 15.19 2.03 -6.74
N ASN A 437 16.03 2.57 -5.85
CA ASN A 437 17.49 2.53 -5.99
C ASN A 437 17.99 1.08 -6.00
N VAL A 438 17.45 0.21 -5.15
CA VAL A 438 17.79 -1.21 -5.14
C VAL A 438 17.43 -1.89 -6.47
N VAL A 439 16.24 -1.65 -7.01
CA VAL A 439 15.84 -2.19 -8.32
C VAL A 439 16.83 -1.72 -9.41
N ASN A 440 17.23 -0.44 -9.36
CA ASN A 440 18.24 0.11 -10.26
C ASN A 440 19.60 -0.56 -10.08
N GLN A 441 20.07 -0.78 -8.85
CA GLN A 441 21.33 -1.48 -8.56
C GLN A 441 21.31 -2.91 -9.08
N VAL A 442 20.22 -3.67 -8.83
CA VAL A 442 20.03 -5.02 -9.38
C VAL A 442 20.19 -5.02 -10.90
N ALA A 443 19.49 -4.11 -11.58
CA ALA A 443 19.56 -4.01 -13.02
C ALA A 443 20.96 -3.50 -13.51
N ASN A 444 21.65 -2.62 -12.75
CA ASN A 444 23.02 -2.16 -13.08
C ASN A 444 24.06 -3.28 -13.02
N THR A 445 23.83 -4.33 -12.24
CA THR A 445 24.70 -5.52 -12.21
C THR A 445 24.43 -6.51 -13.35
N GLY A 446 23.58 -6.16 -14.34
CA GLY A 446 23.17 -7.04 -15.44
C GLY A 446 22.10 -8.08 -15.06
N ARG A 447 21.57 -8.03 -13.84
CA ARG A 447 20.46 -8.89 -13.40
C ARG A 447 19.14 -8.31 -13.88
N THR A 448 18.15 -9.16 -14.07
CA THR A 448 16.81 -8.75 -14.48
C THR A 448 15.90 -8.54 -13.26
N ALA A 449 15.26 -7.39 -13.16
CA ALA A 449 14.24 -7.12 -12.17
C ALA A 449 12.85 -7.11 -12.84
N LEU A 450 11.91 -7.88 -12.32
CA LEU A 450 10.49 -7.82 -12.69
C LEU A 450 9.71 -7.27 -11.49
N VAL A 451 8.91 -6.25 -11.72
CA VAL A 451 8.20 -5.53 -10.65
C VAL A 451 6.71 -5.50 -10.94
N VAL A 452 5.95 -6.24 -10.17
CA VAL A 452 4.48 -6.08 -10.15
C VAL A 452 4.17 -4.90 -9.24
N THR A 453 3.53 -3.87 -9.76
CA THR A 453 3.17 -2.70 -8.93
C THR A 453 2.07 -1.84 -9.54
N HIS A 454 1.36 -1.13 -8.67
CA HIS A 454 0.36 -0.09 -8.97
C HIS A 454 0.87 1.32 -8.66
N ASP A 455 2.18 1.50 -8.49
CA ASP A 455 2.79 2.77 -8.15
C ASP A 455 3.49 3.41 -9.37
N PRO A 456 2.84 4.37 -10.07
CA PRO A 456 3.40 4.98 -11.28
C PRO A 456 4.69 5.76 -10.99
N GLU A 457 4.82 6.37 -9.81
CA GLU A 457 6.03 7.09 -9.42
C GLU A 457 7.22 6.13 -9.29
N PHE A 458 7.01 4.99 -8.64
CA PHE A 458 8.01 3.95 -8.52
C PHE A 458 8.45 3.40 -9.88
N ILE A 459 7.48 3.09 -10.76
CA ILE A 459 7.76 2.60 -12.11
C ILE A 459 8.67 3.58 -12.87
N LEU A 460 8.32 4.86 -12.88
CA LEU A 460 9.08 5.88 -13.61
C LEU A 460 10.48 6.11 -13.06
N ARG A 461 10.73 5.79 -11.78
CA ARG A 461 12.04 5.93 -11.14
C ARG A 461 12.98 4.76 -11.37
N CYS A 462 12.48 3.56 -11.61
CA CYS A 462 13.36 2.38 -11.65
C CYS A 462 13.11 1.42 -12.80
N CYS A 463 12.01 1.52 -13.54
CA CYS A 463 11.73 0.61 -14.65
C CYS A 463 12.04 1.24 -16.01
N ASN A 464 12.50 0.40 -16.95
CA ASN A 464 12.79 0.79 -18.34
C ASN A 464 11.72 0.27 -19.30
N TYR A 465 10.96 -0.75 -18.89
CA TYR A 465 10.04 -1.49 -19.74
C TYR A 465 8.75 -1.81 -19.00
N VAL A 466 7.65 -1.94 -19.72
CA VAL A 466 6.33 -2.26 -19.20
C VAL A 466 5.75 -3.47 -19.91
N LEU A 467 5.19 -4.38 -19.13
CA LEU A 467 4.26 -5.43 -19.58
C LEU A 467 2.88 -5.11 -18.99
N HIS A 468 1.92 -4.83 -19.83
CA HIS A 468 0.53 -4.62 -19.43
C HIS A 468 -0.24 -5.93 -19.57
N LEU A 469 -0.65 -6.49 -18.45
CA LEU A 469 -1.38 -7.77 -18.34
C LEU A 469 -2.82 -7.50 -17.94
N GLU A 470 -3.77 -8.00 -18.74
CA GLU A 470 -5.21 -7.97 -18.44
C GLU A 470 -5.87 -9.29 -18.79
N ASN A 471 -6.78 -9.75 -17.93
CA ASN A 471 -7.52 -11.00 -18.14
C ASN A 471 -6.62 -12.19 -18.51
N GLY A 472 -5.46 -12.31 -17.87
CA GLY A 472 -4.49 -13.37 -18.11
C GLY A 472 -3.71 -13.27 -19.41
N GLN A 473 -3.78 -12.15 -20.15
CA GLN A 473 -3.11 -11.93 -21.43
C GLN A 473 -2.25 -10.66 -21.39
N ILE A 474 -1.13 -10.68 -22.11
CA ILE A 474 -0.35 -9.45 -22.34
C ILE A 474 -1.06 -8.65 -23.44
N GLN A 475 -1.58 -7.49 -23.06
CA GLN A 475 -2.22 -6.56 -23.97
C GLN A 475 -1.19 -5.77 -24.78
N GLU A 476 -0.14 -5.33 -24.12
CA GLU A 476 0.92 -4.55 -24.70
C GLU A 476 2.24 -4.66 -23.92
N SER A 477 3.34 -4.41 -24.60
CA SER A 477 4.66 -4.33 -24.02
C SER A 477 5.46 -3.22 -24.71
N TYR A 478 6.12 -2.35 -23.93
CA TYR A 478 6.81 -1.18 -24.49
C TYR A 478 7.88 -0.64 -23.54
N SER A 479 8.88 0.05 -24.13
CA SER A 479 9.86 0.85 -23.38
C SER A 479 9.24 2.14 -22.87
N ILE A 480 9.67 2.62 -21.69
CA ILE A 480 9.25 3.90 -21.08
C ILE A 480 10.41 4.92 -21.02
N GLU A 481 11.32 4.85 -21.98
CA GLU A 481 12.50 5.72 -22.02
C GLU A 481 12.18 7.12 -22.56
N ASP A 482 11.17 7.25 -23.44
CA ASP A 482 10.76 8.53 -24.00
C ASP A 482 9.54 9.15 -23.27
N SER A 483 9.35 10.47 -23.48
CA SER A 483 8.26 11.23 -22.81
C SER A 483 6.86 10.73 -23.19
N ASP A 484 6.65 10.26 -24.42
CA ASP A 484 5.32 9.84 -24.89
C ASP A 484 4.94 8.49 -24.30
N SER A 485 5.88 7.55 -24.19
CA SER A 485 5.69 6.27 -23.50
C SER A 485 5.40 6.48 -22.01
N ARG A 486 6.07 7.43 -21.35
CA ARG A 486 5.79 7.81 -19.96
C ARG A 486 4.40 8.40 -19.80
N LYS A 487 3.98 9.29 -20.69
CA LYS A 487 2.61 9.82 -20.70
C LYS A 487 1.57 8.71 -20.93
N ARG A 488 1.88 7.72 -21.79
CA ARG A 488 1.05 6.54 -22.01
C ARG A 488 0.86 5.75 -20.72
N LEU A 489 1.96 5.49 -19.98
CA LEU A 489 1.92 4.85 -18.67
C LEU A 489 1.04 5.62 -17.69
N LEU A 490 1.28 6.92 -17.53
CA LEU A 490 0.50 7.78 -16.64
C LEU A 490 -0.98 7.84 -17.01
N LYS A 491 -1.29 7.80 -18.32
CA LYS A 491 -2.67 7.74 -18.81
C LYS A 491 -3.39 6.47 -18.33
N PHE A 492 -2.70 5.32 -18.28
CA PHE A 492 -3.28 4.09 -17.72
C PHE A 492 -3.75 4.32 -16.29
N PHE A 493 -2.94 4.93 -15.42
CA PHE A 493 -3.27 5.20 -14.02
C PHE A 493 -4.30 6.32 -13.82
N LEU A 494 -4.44 7.25 -14.78
CA LEU A 494 -5.34 8.40 -14.68
C LEU A 494 -6.65 8.21 -15.47
N SER A 495 -6.75 7.22 -16.37
CA SER A 495 -7.89 7.06 -17.29
C SER A 495 -9.21 6.87 -16.53
N ASP A 496 -9.16 6.14 -15.44
CA ASP A 496 -10.35 5.82 -14.67
C ASP A 496 -10.79 6.97 -13.74
N MET A 497 -9.85 7.82 -13.32
CA MET A 497 -10.16 9.04 -12.55
C MET A 497 -10.81 10.16 -13.40
N LYS A 498 -10.60 10.17 -14.74
CA LYS A 498 -11.15 11.20 -15.62
C LYS A 498 -12.52 10.87 -16.20
N LYS A 499 -12.94 9.62 -16.24
CA LYS A 499 -14.24 9.21 -16.80
C LYS A 499 -15.44 9.77 -16.03
N GLU A 500 -15.25 10.23 -14.79
CA GLU A 500 -16.34 10.64 -13.91
C GLU A 500 -16.56 12.16 -13.83
N VAL A 501 -15.62 12.98 -14.30
CA VAL A 501 -15.77 14.45 -14.37
C VAL A 501 -16.57 14.92 -15.62
N SER A 502 -16.84 14.03 -16.56
CA SER A 502 -17.52 14.35 -17.83
C SER A 502 -19.00 13.96 -17.90
N THR A 503 -19.62 13.62 -16.77
CA THR A 503 -21.06 13.26 -16.67
C THR A 503 -21.87 14.24 -15.80
N GLU A 504 -21.42 15.49 -15.68
CA GLU A 504 -22.26 16.61 -15.22
C GLU A 504 -22.52 17.61 -16.34
#